data_7106f9f862ed02c87ac0f29e2ceaf88d
#
_entry.id   7106f9f862ed02c87ac0f29e2ceaf88d
#
_cell.length_a   1.000
_cell.length_b   1.000
_cell.length_c   1.000
_cell.angle_alpha   90.00
_cell.angle_beta   90.00
_cell.angle_gamma   90.00
#
_symmetry.space_group_name_H-M   'P 1'
#
loop_
_entity.id
_entity.type
_entity.pdbx_description
1 polymer ?
#
loop_
_entity_poly.entity_id
_entity_poly.type
_entity_poly.pdbx_seq_one_letter_code
_entity_poly.pdbx_strand_id
1 'polypeptide(L)'
;MLSQEMRRVNAQGDALRLGTGWSPADLAKPQILIDSVFGDSHPGSYHLDKLSSSAKNGCFAAGMKPAIYTVTDMCDGIAMSGNSMSYSLLSREVIAMMTEIHAKAAPFDGVVLIS
;
A
#
# COMPACT_ATOMS: atom_id res chain seq x y z
N MET A 1 -18.34 6.19 2.64
CA MET A 1 -16.97 5.90 2.24
C MET A 1 -16.04 6.91 2.89
N LEU A 2 -15.06 6.44 3.62
CA LEU A 2 -14.14 7.28 4.40
C LEU A 2 -13.40 8.29 3.52
N SER A 3 -12.95 7.85 2.34
CA SER A 3 -12.29 8.71 1.36
C SER A 3 -13.16 9.90 0.95
N GLN A 4 -14.45 9.69 0.74
CA GLN A 4 -15.37 10.74 0.32
C GLN A 4 -15.72 11.70 1.46
N GLU A 5 -15.76 11.24 2.70
CA GLU A 5 -15.94 12.08 3.87
C GLU A 5 -14.76 13.04 4.07
N MET A 6 -13.53 12.53 3.91
CA MET A 6 -12.33 13.36 4.00
C MET A 6 -12.24 14.42 2.90
N ARG A 7 -12.68 14.11 1.69
CA ARG A 7 -12.70 15.09 0.59
C ARG A 7 -13.57 16.32 0.91
N ARG A 8 -14.62 16.15 1.72
CA ARG A 8 -15.48 17.27 2.13
C ARG A 8 -14.79 18.24 3.09
N VAL A 9 -13.86 17.73 3.90
CA VAL A 9 -13.16 18.53 4.91
C VAL A 9 -11.76 18.95 4.49
N ASN A 10 -11.16 18.26 3.50
CA ASN A 10 -9.81 18.52 2.98
C ASN A 10 -9.78 18.40 1.46
N ALA A 11 -10.28 19.41 0.78
CA ALA A 11 -10.24 19.50 -0.69
C ALA A 11 -8.80 19.59 -1.26
N GLN A 12 -7.82 19.98 -0.44
CA GLN A 12 -6.42 20.09 -0.84
C GLN A 12 -5.82 18.74 -1.24
N GLY A 13 -6.30 17.65 -0.62
CA GLY A 13 -5.91 16.28 -0.98
C GLY A 13 -6.26 15.90 -2.42
N ASP A 14 -7.37 16.42 -2.95
CA ASP A 14 -7.77 16.17 -4.33
C ASP A 14 -6.76 16.76 -5.33
N ALA A 15 -6.27 17.98 -5.09
CA ALA A 15 -5.26 18.60 -5.95
C ALA A 15 -3.96 17.80 -5.99
N LEU A 16 -3.53 17.24 -4.86
CA LEU A 16 -2.35 16.40 -4.79
C LEU A 16 -2.52 15.11 -5.59
N ARG A 17 -3.67 14.46 -5.50
CA ARG A 17 -3.98 13.24 -6.26
C ARG A 17 -4.10 13.51 -7.76
N LEU A 18 -4.71 14.60 -8.17
CA LEU A 18 -4.74 15.04 -9.57
C LEU A 18 -3.32 15.22 -10.12
N GLY A 19 -2.39 15.73 -9.30
CA GLY A 19 -0.97 15.85 -9.65
C GLY A 19 -0.26 14.53 -9.91
N THR A 20 -0.83 13.39 -9.48
CA THR A 20 -0.32 12.04 -9.78
C THR A 20 -1.04 11.35 -10.94
N GLY A 21 -1.82 12.10 -11.70
CA GLY A 21 -2.53 11.59 -12.88
C GLY A 21 -3.91 10.97 -12.58
N TRP A 22 -4.45 11.16 -11.36
CA TRP A 22 -5.85 10.80 -11.11
C TRP A 22 -6.78 11.74 -11.86
N SER A 23 -7.88 11.21 -12.36
CA SER A 23 -8.93 12.03 -12.97
C SER A 23 -9.95 12.50 -11.90
N PRO A 24 -10.75 13.53 -12.18
CA PRO A 24 -11.86 13.90 -11.31
C PRO A 24 -12.83 12.74 -11.05
N ALA A 25 -13.06 11.87 -12.04
CA ALA A 25 -13.88 10.68 -11.88
C ALA A 25 -13.23 9.65 -10.94
N ASP A 26 -11.90 9.53 -10.92
CA ASP A 26 -11.19 8.64 -10.01
C ASP A 26 -11.35 9.08 -8.55
N LEU A 27 -11.35 10.38 -8.30
CA LEU A 27 -11.53 10.92 -6.94
C LEU A 27 -12.88 10.54 -6.33
N ALA A 28 -13.91 10.32 -7.14
CA ALA A 28 -15.25 9.95 -6.69
C ALA A 28 -15.42 8.44 -6.43
N LYS A 29 -14.47 7.61 -6.85
CA LYS A 29 -14.50 6.16 -6.65
C LYS A 29 -14.09 5.76 -5.23
N PRO A 30 -14.47 4.56 -4.77
CA PRO A 30 -13.85 3.97 -3.59
C PRO A 30 -12.33 3.87 -3.80
N GLN A 31 -11.55 4.28 -2.80
CA GLN A 31 -10.09 4.35 -2.87
C GLN A 31 -9.47 3.20 -2.08
N ILE A 32 -8.65 2.41 -2.74
CA ILE A 32 -8.07 1.19 -2.18
C ILE A 32 -6.56 1.33 -2.07
N LEU A 33 -6.03 1.15 -0.88
CA LEU A 33 -4.60 0.98 -0.66
C LEU A 33 -4.20 -0.45 -1.06
N ILE A 34 -3.26 -0.57 -1.97
CA ILE A 34 -2.55 -1.83 -2.21
C ILE A 34 -1.18 -1.67 -1.58
N ASP A 35 -0.98 -2.33 -0.45
CA ASP A 35 0.27 -2.27 0.30
C ASP A 35 1.08 -3.54 0.07
N SER A 36 2.30 -3.39 -0.44
CA SER A 36 3.15 -4.48 -0.88
C SER A 36 4.50 -4.44 -0.20
N VAL A 37 5.03 -5.61 0.12
CA VAL A 37 6.40 -5.78 0.59
C VAL A 37 7.36 -6.11 -0.56
N PHE A 38 7.06 -5.66 -1.76
CA PHE A 38 7.92 -5.85 -2.93
C PHE A 38 9.34 -5.36 -2.66
N GLY A 39 10.30 -6.20 -3.02
CA GLY A 39 11.73 -5.90 -3.02
C GLY A 39 12.45 -6.95 -3.86
N ASP A 40 13.61 -6.67 -4.39
CA ASP A 40 14.31 -7.51 -5.37
C ASP A 40 15.51 -8.32 -4.80
N SER A 41 15.65 -8.34 -3.47
CA SER A 41 16.80 -8.97 -2.83
C SER A 41 16.58 -10.43 -2.39
N HIS A 42 15.33 -10.92 -2.38
CA HIS A 42 15.04 -12.32 -2.03
C HIS A 42 13.83 -12.88 -2.79
N PRO A 43 13.75 -14.22 -2.95
CA PRO A 43 12.72 -14.83 -3.80
C PRO A 43 11.30 -14.69 -3.26
N GLY A 44 11.12 -14.42 -1.98
CA GLY A 44 9.80 -14.22 -1.38
C GLY A 44 9.10 -12.95 -1.85
N SER A 45 9.84 -11.90 -2.15
CA SER A 45 9.26 -10.58 -2.47
C SER A 45 9.51 -10.09 -3.89
N TYR A 46 10.49 -10.61 -4.62
CA TYR A 46 10.91 -10.04 -5.90
C TYR A 46 9.86 -10.08 -7.02
N HIS A 47 8.83 -10.92 -6.89
CA HIS A 47 7.74 -11.06 -7.87
C HIS A 47 6.45 -10.34 -7.47
N LEU A 48 6.41 -9.71 -6.31
CA LEU A 48 5.19 -9.09 -5.75
C LEU A 48 4.74 -7.85 -6.51
N ASP A 49 5.60 -7.24 -7.31
CA ASP A 49 5.25 -6.17 -8.24
C ASP A 49 4.18 -6.62 -9.27
N LYS A 50 4.31 -7.85 -9.76
CA LYS A 50 3.35 -8.46 -10.69
C LYS A 50 2.01 -8.73 -10.02
N LEU A 51 2.03 -9.23 -8.78
CA LEU A 51 0.81 -9.45 -7.99
C LEU A 51 0.13 -8.12 -7.65
N SER A 52 0.90 -7.10 -7.27
CA SER A 52 0.38 -5.75 -7.02
C SER A 52 -0.28 -5.15 -8.26
N SER A 53 0.32 -5.35 -9.42
CA SER A 53 -0.25 -4.93 -10.71
C SER A 53 -1.55 -5.67 -11.02
N SER A 54 -1.62 -6.97 -10.75
CA SER A 54 -2.85 -7.76 -10.92
C SER A 54 -3.95 -7.32 -9.97
N ALA A 55 -3.63 -7.06 -8.70
CA ALA A 55 -4.56 -6.52 -7.72
C ALA A 55 -5.10 -5.15 -8.14
N LYS A 56 -4.22 -4.29 -8.66
CA LYS A 56 -4.59 -2.98 -9.22
C LYS A 56 -5.61 -3.11 -10.35
N ASN A 57 -5.38 -4.04 -11.28
CA ASN A 57 -6.31 -4.31 -12.38
C ASN A 57 -7.66 -4.84 -11.87
N GLY A 58 -7.65 -5.69 -10.84
CA GLY A 58 -8.88 -6.16 -10.19
C GLY A 58 -9.68 -5.03 -9.56
N CYS A 59 -9.02 -4.09 -8.90
CA CYS A 59 -9.67 -2.90 -8.33
C CYS A 59 -10.30 -2.03 -9.43
N PHE A 60 -9.61 -1.80 -10.54
CA PHE A 60 -10.18 -1.06 -11.68
C PHE A 60 -11.38 -1.78 -12.28
N ALA A 61 -11.31 -3.10 -12.46
CA ALA A 61 -12.44 -3.89 -12.96
C ALA A 61 -13.67 -3.83 -12.05
N ALA A 62 -13.46 -3.66 -10.75
CA ALA A 62 -14.52 -3.48 -9.75
C ALA A 62 -14.99 -2.02 -9.59
N GLY A 63 -14.52 -1.09 -10.41
CA GLY A 63 -14.91 0.32 -10.36
C GLY A 63 -14.28 1.13 -9.22
N MET A 64 -13.19 0.62 -8.64
CA MET A 64 -12.45 1.27 -7.55
C MET A 64 -11.18 1.96 -8.07
N LYS A 65 -10.64 2.88 -7.28
CA LYS A 65 -9.36 3.54 -7.59
C LYS A 65 -8.27 3.03 -6.65
N PRO A 66 -7.35 2.20 -7.13
CA PRO A 66 -6.23 1.70 -6.36
C PRO A 66 -5.06 2.68 -6.32
N ALA A 67 -4.31 2.65 -5.20
CA ALA A 67 -3.00 3.26 -5.06
C ALA A 67 -2.03 2.22 -4.48
N ILE A 68 -0.90 1.98 -5.16
CA ILE A 68 0.12 1.03 -4.71
C ILE A 68 1.16 1.79 -3.90
N TYR A 69 1.49 1.23 -2.74
CA TYR A 69 2.62 1.63 -1.91
C TYR A 69 3.46 0.40 -1.56
N THR A 70 4.70 0.64 -1.22
CA THR A 70 5.63 -0.43 -0.87
C THR A 70 6.26 -0.12 0.48
N VAL A 71 6.27 -1.11 1.37
CA VAL A 71 7.01 -1.09 2.63
C VAL A 71 8.15 -2.09 2.54
N THR A 72 9.25 -1.79 3.23
CA THR A 72 10.44 -2.66 3.22
C THR A 72 10.21 -3.87 4.13
N ASP A 73 10.42 -5.07 3.62
CA ASP A 73 10.46 -6.29 4.42
C ASP A 73 11.89 -6.81 4.59
N MET A 74 12.02 -7.89 5.34
CA MET A 74 13.29 -8.61 5.53
C MET A 74 13.07 -10.11 5.33
N CYS A 75 14.05 -10.73 4.70
CA CYS A 75 14.12 -12.19 4.56
C CYS A 75 14.78 -12.80 5.79
N ASP A 76 14.06 -13.65 6.51
CA ASP A 76 14.60 -14.39 7.65
C ASP A 76 15.83 -15.21 7.26
N GLY A 77 15.82 -15.84 6.08
CA GLY A 77 16.96 -16.63 5.57
C GLY A 77 18.23 -15.81 5.35
N ILE A 78 18.10 -14.56 4.91
CA ILE A 78 19.26 -13.65 4.76
C ILE A 78 19.67 -13.10 6.13
N ALA A 79 18.73 -12.85 7.02
CA ALA A 79 18.99 -12.29 8.35
C ALA A 79 19.45 -13.32 9.38
N MET A 80 19.55 -14.61 9.06
CA MET A 80 19.72 -15.73 10.00
C MET A 80 21.08 -15.76 10.71
N SER A 81 21.96 -14.80 10.54
CA SER A 81 23.28 -14.78 11.17
C SER A 81 23.43 -13.71 12.24
N GLY A 82 24.04 -14.08 13.38
CA GLY A 82 24.32 -13.17 14.48
C GLY A 82 23.06 -12.53 15.06
N ASN A 83 23.09 -11.20 15.25
CA ASN A 83 21.97 -10.43 15.80
C ASN A 83 20.96 -9.95 14.75
N SER A 84 21.17 -10.27 13.47
CA SER A 84 20.36 -9.74 12.38
C SER A 84 18.92 -10.24 12.41
N MET A 85 18.68 -11.44 12.93
CA MET A 85 17.34 -12.00 13.08
C MET A 85 16.44 -11.19 14.00
N SER A 86 17.00 -10.49 14.99
CA SER A 86 16.24 -9.58 15.86
C SER A 86 15.62 -8.41 15.08
N TYR A 87 16.31 -7.92 14.06
CA TYR A 87 15.78 -6.86 13.20
C TYR A 87 14.65 -7.38 12.30
N SER A 88 14.75 -8.62 11.81
CA SER A 88 13.67 -9.23 11.03
C SER A 88 12.40 -9.37 11.86
N LEU A 89 12.51 -9.83 13.10
CA LEU A 89 11.35 -9.94 14.00
C LEU A 89 10.72 -8.58 14.30
N LEU A 90 11.55 -7.57 14.58
CA LEU A 90 11.08 -6.20 14.83
C LEU A 90 10.41 -5.59 13.60
N SER A 91 10.91 -5.88 12.40
CA SER A 91 10.38 -5.30 11.16
C SER A 91 8.90 -5.63 10.94
N ARG A 92 8.43 -6.78 11.38
CA ARG A 92 7.02 -7.19 11.28
C ARG A 92 6.09 -6.23 11.99
N GLU A 93 6.45 -5.81 13.20
CA GLU A 93 5.67 -4.85 13.99
C GLU A 93 5.67 -3.46 13.32
N VAL A 94 6.83 -3.05 12.83
CA VAL A 94 6.98 -1.75 12.16
C VAL A 94 6.18 -1.72 10.86
N ILE A 95 6.21 -2.77 10.06
CA ILE A 95 5.42 -2.89 8.82
C ILE A 95 3.93 -2.81 9.14
N ALA A 96 3.44 -3.57 10.11
CA ALA A 96 2.04 -3.56 10.51
C ALA A 96 1.59 -2.16 10.96
N MET A 97 2.41 -1.48 11.77
CA MET A 97 2.13 -0.10 12.21
C MET A 97 2.13 0.89 11.04
N MET A 98 3.08 0.80 10.12
CA MET A 98 3.15 1.69 8.96
C MET A 98 1.94 1.52 8.04
N THR A 99 1.54 0.29 7.76
CA THR A 99 0.34 -0.01 6.96
C THR A 99 -0.91 0.59 7.60
N GLU A 100 -1.09 0.40 8.91
CA GLU A 100 -2.24 0.97 9.63
C GLU A 100 -2.23 2.50 9.62
N ILE A 101 -1.09 3.11 9.92
CA ILE A 101 -0.93 4.58 9.92
C ILE A 101 -1.27 5.14 8.54
N HIS A 102 -0.73 4.54 7.48
CA HIS A 102 -0.95 5.03 6.12
C HIS A 102 -2.43 4.88 5.71
N ALA A 103 -3.03 3.73 5.97
CA ALA A 103 -4.44 3.49 5.65
C ALA A 103 -5.38 4.48 6.32
N LYS A 104 -5.06 4.90 7.56
CA LYS A 104 -5.85 5.88 8.33
C LYS A 104 -5.52 7.33 7.95
N ALA A 105 -4.25 7.66 7.77
CA ALA A 105 -3.82 9.03 7.48
C ALA A 105 -4.24 9.51 6.09
N ALA A 106 -4.21 8.64 5.10
CA ALA A 106 -4.63 8.93 3.72
C ALA A 106 -6.01 8.35 3.39
N PRO A 107 -6.97 8.41 4.25
CA PRO A 107 -8.21 7.65 4.48
C PRO A 107 -8.67 6.82 3.28
N PHE A 108 -8.13 5.65 3.15
CA PHE A 108 -8.57 4.65 2.17
C PHE A 108 -9.84 3.94 2.64
N ASP A 109 -10.67 3.52 1.68
CA ASP A 109 -11.90 2.78 1.95
C ASP A 109 -11.67 1.27 2.16
N GLY A 110 -10.51 0.78 1.74
CA GLY A 110 -10.09 -0.61 1.93
C GLY A 110 -8.60 -0.78 1.70
N VAL A 111 -8.09 -1.92 2.14
CA VAL A 111 -6.66 -2.28 2.03
C VAL A 111 -6.54 -3.69 1.44
N VAL A 112 -5.62 -3.86 0.49
CA VAL A 112 -5.18 -5.16 -0.04
C VAL A 112 -3.71 -5.30 0.31
N LEU A 113 -3.37 -6.35 1.07
CA LEU A 113 -1.99 -6.65 1.44
C LEU A 113 -1.41 -7.68 0.47
N ILE A 114 -0.20 -7.39 -0.03
CA ILE A 114 0.57 -8.26 -0.93
C ILE A 114 1.89 -8.58 -0.25
N SER A 115 1.99 -9.80 0.34
CA SER A 115 3.15 -10.24 1.12
C SER A 115 3.48 -11.71 0.84
#